data_4cfafc8ba63c66926b0016a21bcef044
#
_entry.id   4cfafc8ba63c66926b0016a21bcef044
#
_cell.length_a   1.000
_cell.length_b   1.000
_cell.length_c   1.000
_cell.angle_alpha   90.00
_cell.angle_beta   90.00
_cell.angle_gamma   90.00
#
_symmetry.space_group_name_H-M   'P 1'
#
loop_
_entity.id
_entity.type
_entity.pdbx_description
1 polymer ?
#
loop_
_entity_poly.entity_id
_entity_poly.type
_entity_poly.pdbx_seq_one_letter_code
_entity_poly.pdbx_strand_id
1 'polypeptide(L)'
;PHIGMFKNSSGNDPIDQINFMADQGFTAFEDSWMMRRSIKEQSKMGEALIKNNMSMGVFILDKGGNMANSLTAGKSDNVNIFLEECRRAVEVAKRVNAKWMTVIPGAFDRKLPIGIQNANVIEALRRGADILEPHGLVMVLEPLSDSPNLYLRTSEQTYMICKGVNSPSCKILYDIYHMQKNEGNIIHNMDLTWNEIAYIQIGDNPGRNEPTTGEINYKNIFKHIYNKGYTGILGMEHGNASPGKKGELALIDAYKREDNFINH
;
A
#
# COMPACT_ATOMS: atom_id res chain seq x y z
N PRO A 1 -10.91 2.69 -0.45
CA PRO A 1 -10.60 4.13 -0.35
C PRO A 1 -9.77 4.45 0.88
N HIS A 2 -9.14 5.64 0.89
CA HIS A 2 -8.36 6.12 2.03
C HIS A 2 -9.06 7.29 2.76
N ILE A 3 -8.59 7.58 3.98
CA ILE A 3 -9.04 8.71 4.78
C ILE A 3 -8.94 10.04 3.99
N GLY A 4 -9.95 10.87 4.07
CA GLY A 4 -10.02 12.19 3.41
C GLY A 4 -10.56 12.17 1.97
N MET A 5 -10.68 11.00 1.33
CA MET A 5 -11.14 10.87 -0.06
C MET A 5 -12.57 11.37 -0.24
N PHE A 6 -13.45 11.20 0.77
CA PHE A 6 -14.88 11.56 0.74
C PHE A 6 -15.27 12.62 1.79
N LYS A 7 -14.34 13.50 2.17
CA LYS A 7 -14.55 14.51 3.21
C LYS A 7 -15.70 15.51 2.92
N ASN A 8 -16.00 15.76 1.63
CA ASN A 8 -17.10 16.67 1.27
C ASN A 8 -18.47 16.00 1.40
N SER A 9 -18.55 14.68 1.31
CA SER A 9 -19.80 13.91 1.47
C SER A 9 -20.05 13.49 2.91
N SER A 10 -18.97 13.14 3.66
CA SER A 10 -19.04 12.53 5.00
C SER A 10 -18.52 13.42 6.13
N GLY A 11 -17.87 14.55 5.82
CA GLY A 11 -17.21 15.37 6.83
C GLY A 11 -15.78 14.93 7.15
N ASN A 12 -15.21 15.50 8.23
CA ASN A 12 -13.80 15.28 8.59
C ASN A 12 -13.62 14.19 9.66
N ASP A 13 -14.69 13.74 10.33
CA ASP A 13 -14.59 12.68 11.33
C ASP A 13 -14.24 11.35 10.65
N PRO A 14 -13.18 10.64 11.06
CA PRO A 14 -12.80 9.37 10.46
C PRO A 14 -13.92 8.31 10.53
N ILE A 15 -14.70 8.31 11.59
CA ILE A 15 -15.79 7.34 11.77
C ILE A 15 -16.92 7.59 10.77
N ASP A 16 -17.29 8.86 10.56
CA ASP A 16 -18.29 9.23 9.57
C ASP A 16 -17.82 8.88 8.15
N GLN A 17 -16.52 9.04 7.87
CA GLN A 17 -15.93 8.63 6.58
C GLN A 17 -15.98 7.11 6.39
N ILE A 18 -15.63 6.31 7.41
CA ILE A 18 -15.74 4.85 7.36
C ILE A 18 -17.19 4.43 7.11
N ASN A 19 -18.15 5.00 7.85
CA ASN A 19 -19.58 4.71 7.67
C ASN A 19 -20.03 5.05 6.25
N PHE A 20 -19.69 6.23 5.73
CA PHE A 20 -20.03 6.63 4.36
C PHE A 20 -19.45 5.66 3.32
N MET A 21 -18.18 5.25 3.47
CA MET A 21 -17.54 4.30 2.56
C MET A 21 -18.27 2.95 2.56
N ALA A 22 -18.66 2.46 3.74
CA ALA A 22 -19.46 1.23 3.87
C ALA A 22 -20.83 1.37 3.17
N ASP A 23 -21.51 2.50 3.35
CA ASP A 23 -22.81 2.78 2.71
C ASP A 23 -22.69 2.85 1.17
N GLN A 24 -21.53 3.22 0.63
CA GLN A 24 -21.24 3.18 -0.81
C GLN A 24 -20.85 1.79 -1.33
N GLY A 25 -20.72 0.80 -0.45
CA GLY A 25 -20.39 -0.59 -0.79
C GLY A 25 -18.91 -0.92 -0.78
N PHE A 26 -18.06 -0.04 -0.28
CA PHE A 26 -16.63 -0.37 -0.08
C PHE A 26 -16.45 -1.32 1.09
N THR A 27 -15.57 -2.31 0.93
CA THR A 27 -15.32 -3.38 1.90
C THR A 27 -13.98 -3.23 2.63
N ALA A 28 -13.20 -2.22 2.28
CA ALA A 28 -11.90 -1.94 2.89
C ALA A 28 -11.64 -0.45 3.00
N PHE A 29 -10.72 -0.08 3.88
CA PHE A 29 -10.34 1.30 4.18
C PHE A 29 -8.83 1.39 4.40
N GLU A 30 -8.18 2.44 3.93
CA GLU A 30 -6.76 2.73 4.14
C GLU A 30 -6.54 4.00 4.95
N ASP A 31 -5.51 3.98 5.79
CA ASP A 31 -4.98 5.17 6.43
C ASP A 31 -3.46 5.06 6.58
N SER A 32 -2.74 5.67 5.65
CA SER A 32 -1.27 5.67 5.63
C SER A 32 -0.65 6.14 6.95
N TRP A 33 -1.33 7.01 7.70
CA TRP A 33 -0.82 7.61 8.93
C TRP A 33 -1.38 6.99 10.22
N MET A 34 -1.96 5.79 10.14
CA MET A 34 -2.56 5.12 11.30
C MET A 34 -1.61 5.03 12.50
N MET A 35 -0.31 4.82 12.29
CA MET A 35 0.70 4.78 13.37
C MET A 35 0.88 6.11 14.11
N ARG A 36 0.49 7.24 13.52
CA ARG A 36 0.58 8.58 14.13
C ARG A 36 -0.68 8.97 14.91
N ARG A 37 -1.76 8.22 14.74
CA ARG A 37 -2.99 8.47 15.50
C ARG A 37 -2.84 8.06 16.94
N SER A 38 -3.61 8.72 17.82
CA SER A 38 -3.70 8.30 19.22
C SER A 38 -4.28 6.89 19.33
N ILE A 39 -3.93 6.18 20.42
CA ILE A 39 -4.47 4.84 20.71
C ILE A 39 -6.01 4.87 20.72
N LYS A 40 -6.60 5.95 21.26
CA LYS A 40 -8.05 6.12 21.31
C LYS A 40 -8.69 6.23 19.92
N GLU A 41 -8.06 6.95 19.00
CA GLU A 41 -8.53 7.05 17.60
C GLU A 41 -8.38 5.72 16.89
N GLN A 42 -7.23 5.06 17.00
CA GLN A 42 -7.00 3.72 16.44
C GLN A 42 -8.09 2.74 16.87
N SER A 43 -8.39 2.68 18.18
CA SER A 43 -9.41 1.78 18.72
C SER A 43 -10.80 2.10 18.17
N LYS A 44 -11.20 3.38 18.13
CA LYS A 44 -12.49 3.80 17.58
C LYS A 44 -12.63 3.47 16.09
N MET A 45 -11.57 3.67 15.32
CA MET A 45 -11.56 3.34 13.89
C MET A 45 -11.64 1.83 13.68
N GLY A 46 -10.90 1.03 14.48
CA GLY A 46 -10.98 -0.42 14.45
C GLY A 46 -12.40 -0.93 14.77
N GLU A 47 -13.04 -0.38 15.80
CA GLU A 47 -14.44 -0.69 16.15
C GLU A 47 -15.42 -0.35 15.02
N ALA A 48 -15.22 0.82 14.37
CA ALA A 48 -16.05 1.24 13.24
C ALA A 48 -15.90 0.33 12.02
N LEU A 49 -14.67 -0.10 11.70
CA LEU A 49 -14.39 -1.07 10.63
C LEU A 49 -15.09 -2.41 10.90
N ILE A 50 -14.96 -2.94 12.12
CA ILE A 50 -15.62 -4.20 12.53
C ILE A 50 -17.15 -4.05 12.41
N LYS A 51 -17.71 -2.98 12.94
CA LYS A 51 -19.17 -2.71 12.89
C LYS A 51 -19.71 -2.68 11.45
N ASN A 52 -18.93 -2.17 10.53
CA ASN A 52 -19.30 -2.05 9.11
C ASN A 52 -18.85 -3.25 8.26
N ASN A 53 -18.30 -4.31 8.86
CA ASN A 53 -17.73 -5.45 8.16
C ASN A 53 -16.69 -5.07 7.10
N MET A 54 -15.89 -4.05 7.40
CA MET A 54 -14.80 -3.57 6.56
C MET A 54 -13.44 -4.04 7.06
N SER A 55 -12.53 -4.26 6.13
CA SER A 55 -11.14 -4.60 6.44
C SER A 55 -10.28 -3.33 6.54
N MET A 56 -9.33 -3.32 7.46
CA MET A 56 -8.22 -2.36 7.40
C MET A 56 -7.25 -2.79 6.30
N GLY A 57 -6.97 -1.90 5.36
CA GLY A 57 -5.94 -2.04 4.35
C GLY A 57 -4.54 -1.72 4.91
N VAL A 58 -3.67 -1.16 4.07
CA VAL A 58 -2.32 -0.80 4.51
C VAL A 58 -2.30 0.46 5.36
N PHE A 59 -1.33 0.50 6.26
CA PHE A 59 -0.77 1.71 6.86
C PHE A 59 0.74 1.70 6.67
N ILE A 60 1.40 2.87 6.72
CA ILE A 60 2.86 2.96 6.55
C ILE A 60 3.56 2.63 7.86
N LEU A 61 4.58 1.75 7.81
CA LEU A 61 5.55 1.56 8.88
C LEU A 61 6.44 2.82 8.93
N ASP A 62 6.16 3.68 9.91
CA ASP A 62 6.70 5.04 9.94
C ASP A 62 8.08 5.10 10.61
N LYS A 63 9.12 5.03 9.79
CA LYS A 63 10.51 5.21 10.23
C LYS A 63 11.04 6.64 10.01
N GLY A 64 10.15 7.62 9.87
CA GLY A 64 10.50 9.05 9.70
C GLY A 64 10.41 9.56 8.26
N GLY A 65 9.73 8.82 7.36
CA GLY A 65 9.50 9.17 5.96
C GLY A 65 10.23 8.26 4.97
N ASN A 66 9.88 8.40 3.68
CA ASN A 66 10.27 7.44 2.63
C ASN A 66 11.78 7.32 2.40
N MET A 67 12.55 8.39 2.63
CA MET A 67 14.01 8.38 2.46
C MET A 67 14.78 8.36 3.78
N ALA A 68 14.11 8.56 4.92
CA ALA A 68 14.75 8.60 6.23
C ALA A 68 15.14 7.20 6.73
N ASN A 69 16.12 7.15 7.61
CA ASN A 69 16.57 5.92 8.27
C ASN A 69 16.71 4.75 7.30
N SER A 70 17.40 5.02 6.18
CA SER A 70 17.55 4.09 5.06
C SER A 70 18.25 2.79 5.50
N LEU A 71 17.72 1.66 5.05
CA LEU A 71 18.28 0.33 5.33
C LEU A 71 19.45 -0.03 4.42
N THR A 72 19.61 0.70 3.30
CA THR A 72 20.59 0.41 2.25
C THR A 72 22.05 0.45 2.72
N ALA A 73 22.36 1.38 3.64
CA ALA A 73 23.70 1.51 4.19
C ALA A 73 24.04 0.49 5.31
N GLY A 74 23.08 -0.29 5.77
CA GLY A 74 23.28 -1.28 6.84
C GLY A 74 23.65 -0.67 8.20
N LYS A 75 23.35 0.63 8.42
CA LYS A 75 23.66 1.30 9.69
C LYS A 75 22.81 0.74 10.81
N SER A 76 23.46 0.29 11.88
CA SER A 76 22.79 -0.32 13.04
C SER A 76 21.66 0.54 13.60
N ASP A 77 21.87 1.86 13.71
CA ASP A 77 20.86 2.77 14.25
C ASP A 77 19.59 2.80 13.38
N ASN A 78 19.75 2.85 12.04
CA ASN A 78 18.61 2.84 11.13
C ASN A 78 17.85 1.52 11.20
N VAL A 79 18.58 0.39 11.28
CA VAL A 79 18.00 -0.95 11.44
C VAL A 79 17.25 -1.04 12.77
N ASN A 80 17.83 -0.54 13.86
CA ASN A 80 17.18 -0.56 15.18
C ASN A 80 15.88 0.26 15.19
N ILE A 81 15.88 1.46 14.58
CA ILE A 81 14.65 2.26 14.40
C ILE A 81 13.60 1.45 13.63
N PHE A 82 13.98 0.84 12.52
CA PHE A 82 13.06 0.00 11.72
C PHE A 82 12.45 -1.14 12.54
N LEU A 83 13.27 -1.87 13.31
CA LEU A 83 12.80 -2.98 14.13
C LEU A 83 11.90 -2.53 15.30
N GLU A 84 12.17 -1.35 15.86
CA GLU A 84 11.28 -0.77 16.89
C GLU A 84 9.92 -0.40 16.29
N GLU A 85 9.92 0.19 15.09
CA GLU A 85 8.68 0.49 14.37
C GLU A 85 7.92 -0.79 13.96
N CYS A 86 8.60 -1.90 13.66
CA CYS A 86 7.94 -3.20 13.47
C CYS A 86 7.19 -3.65 14.73
N ARG A 87 7.82 -3.53 15.93
CA ARG A 87 7.16 -3.88 17.20
C ARG A 87 5.95 -2.97 17.47
N ARG A 88 6.09 -1.67 17.21
CA ARG A 88 5.01 -0.71 17.35
C ARG A 88 3.86 -0.99 16.39
N ALA A 89 4.17 -1.38 15.15
CA ALA A 89 3.19 -1.75 14.14
C ALA A 89 2.34 -2.97 14.55
N VAL A 90 2.92 -3.95 15.27
CA VAL A 90 2.16 -5.08 15.83
C VAL A 90 1.03 -4.60 16.73
N GLU A 91 1.30 -3.63 17.60
CA GLU A 91 0.30 -3.10 18.52
C GLU A 91 -0.78 -2.27 17.80
N VAL A 92 -0.40 -1.53 16.76
CA VAL A 92 -1.36 -0.80 15.92
C VAL A 92 -2.24 -1.79 15.15
N ALA A 93 -1.65 -2.79 14.50
CA ALA A 93 -2.37 -3.79 13.74
C ALA A 93 -3.43 -4.53 14.57
N LYS A 94 -3.11 -4.87 15.84
CA LYS A 94 -4.06 -5.46 16.78
C LYS A 94 -5.28 -4.57 17.02
N ARG A 95 -5.09 -3.24 17.15
CA ARG A 95 -6.19 -2.31 17.45
C ARG A 95 -7.13 -2.11 16.26
N VAL A 96 -6.61 -2.12 15.05
CA VAL A 96 -7.39 -1.85 13.83
C VAL A 96 -7.66 -3.10 13.00
N ASN A 97 -7.29 -4.28 13.50
CA ASN A 97 -7.40 -5.57 12.80
C ASN A 97 -6.75 -5.54 11.40
N ALA A 98 -5.56 -4.91 11.30
CA ALA A 98 -4.81 -4.85 10.05
C ALA A 98 -3.95 -6.09 9.86
N LYS A 99 -3.65 -6.40 8.59
CA LYS A 99 -2.74 -7.47 8.19
C LYS A 99 -1.49 -6.94 7.51
N TRP A 100 -1.60 -5.84 6.79
CA TRP A 100 -0.54 -5.32 5.92
C TRP A 100 -0.03 -3.96 6.38
N MET A 101 1.27 -3.74 6.17
CA MET A 101 1.90 -2.44 6.37
C MET A 101 2.87 -2.15 5.24
N THR A 102 2.80 -0.96 4.68
CA THR A 102 3.73 -0.50 3.64
C THR A 102 5.11 -0.26 4.24
N VAL A 103 6.13 -0.82 3.60
CA VAL A 103 7.53 -0.60 3.98
C VAL A 103 8.33 -0.10 2.79
N ILE A 104 9.01 1.04 2.99
CA ILE A 104 9.91 1.64 2.01
C ILE A 104 11.33 1.56 2.56
N PRO A 105 12.26 0.81 1.93
CA PRO A 105 13.61 0.60 2.45
C PRO A 105 14.44 1.88 2.63
N GLY A 106 14.12 2.93 1.89
CA GLY A 106 14.76 4.23 2.04
C GLY A 106 15.47 4.73 0.78
N ALA A 107 16.45 5.62 0.99
CA ALA A 107 17.24 6.21 -0.09
C ALA A 107 18.31 5.25 -0.62
N PHE A 108 18.61 5.38 -1.91
CA PHE A 108 19.79 4.77 -2.53
C PHE A 108 21.07 5.44 -2.02
N ASP A 109 22.06 4.65 -1.62
CA ASP A 109 23.37 5.16 -1.21
C ASP A 109 24.36 5.09 -2.38
N ARG A 110 24.68 6.25 -2.97
CA ARG A 110 25.58 6.36 -4.12
C ARG A 110 27.04 5.95 -3.83
N LYS A 111 27.40 5.80 -2.55
CA LYS A 111 28.76 5.40 -2.13
C LYS A 111 28.92 3.88 -1.99
N LEU A 112 27.81 3.14 -2.06
CA LEU A 112 27.83 1.68 -1.91
C LEU A 112 27.42 0.97 -3.20
N PRO A 113 28.10 -0.12 -3.58
CA PRO A 113 27.64 -0.99 -4.65
C PRO A 113 26.23 -1.51 -4.40
N ILE A 114 25.42 -1.65 -5.46
CA ILE A 114 24.00 -2.06 -5.34
C ILE A 114 23.87 -3.45 -4.67
N GLY A 115 24.78 -4.38 -4.93
CA GLY A 115 24.76 -5.70 -4.29
C GLY A 115 24.92 -5.65 -2.77
N ILE A 116 25.71 -4.71 -2.25
CA ILE A 116 25.84 -4.48 -0.80
C ILE A 116 24.54 -3.89 -0.24
N GLN A 117 23.94 -2.92 -0.94
CA GLN A 117 22.66 -2.35 -0.53
C GLN A 117 21.55 -3.41 -0.50
N ASN A 118 21.48 -4.28 -1.52
CA ASN A 118 20.54 -5.39 -1.56
C ASN A 118 20.73 -6.34 -0.35
N ALA A 119 21.97 -6.71 -0.03
CA ALA A 119 22.27 -7.57 1.11
C ALA A 119 21.85 -6.94 2.44
N ASN A 120 22.16 -5.64 2.64
CA ASN A 120 21.78 -4.91 3.84
C ASN A 120 20.25 -4.81 4.00
N VAL A 121 19.54 -4.51 2.92
CA VAL A 121 18.07 -4.43 2.93
C VAL A 121 17.45 -5.78 3.23
N ILE A 122 17.88 -6.85 2.55
CA ILE A 122 17.38 -8.21 2.80
C ILE A 122 17.59 -8.63 4.25
N GLU A 123 18.77 -8.38 4.82
CA GLU A 123 19.06 -8.71 6.21
C GLU A 123 18.18 -7.94 7.19
N ALA A 124 18.01 -6.63 6.99
CA ALA A 124 17.13 -5.84 7.84
C ALA A 124 15.67 -6.31 7.76
N LEU A 125 15.16 -6.60 6.55
CA LEU A 125 13.80 -7.09 6.35
C LEU A 125 13.57 -8.49 6.92
N ARG A 126 14.55 -9.39 6.90
CA ARG A 126 14.48 -10.69 7.60
C ARG A 126 14.23 -10.50 9.09
N ARG A 127 15.02 -9.64 9.72
CA ARG A 127 14.85 -9.32 11.14
C ARG A 127 13.50 -8.67 11.44
N GLY A 128 12.97 -7.85 10.52
CA GLY A 128 11.60 -7.32 10.60
C GLY A 128 10.55 -8.44 10.46
N ALA A 129 10.75 -9.36 9.54
CA ALA A 129 9.88 -10.51 9.35
C ALA A 129 9.82 -11.41 10.60
N ASP A 130 10.94 -11.65 11.26
CA ASP A 130 11.00 -12.42 12.53
C ASP A 130 10.09 -11.82 13.63
N ILE A 131 9.89 -10.50 13.61
CA ILE A 131 8.98 -9.81 14.54
C ILE A 131 7.52 -9.94 14.11
N LEU A 132 7.24 -9.86 12.81
CA LEU A 132 5.88 -9.73 12.28
C LEU A 132 5.21 -11.08 11.99
N GLU A 133 5.98 -12.08 11.57
CA GLU A 133 5.49 -13.40 11.16
C GLU A 133 4.73 -14.14 12.27
N PRO A 134 5.15 -14.13 13.56
CA PRO A 134 4.40 -14.74 14.65
C PRO A 134 3.01 -14.13 14.87
N HIS A 135 2.77 -12.93 14.33
CA HIS A 135 1.48 -12.23 14.41
C HIS A 135 0.66 -12.32 13.11
N GLY A 136 1.14 -13.04 12.10
CA GLY A 136 0.50 -13.13 10.79
C GLY A 136 0.48 -11.81 9.99
N LEU A 137 1.36 -10.87 10.36
CA LEU A 137 1.48 -9.54 9.74
C LEU A 137 2.44 -9.57 8.56
N VAL A 138 2.19 -8.75 7.55
CA VAL A 138 2.94 -8.74 6.30
C VAL A 138 3.43 -7.34 5.98
N MET A 139 4.75 -7.18 5.91
CA MET A 139 5.36 -6.02 5.26
C MET A 139 5.10 -6.13 3.77
N VAL A 140 4.53 -5.10 3.17
CA VAL A 140 4.38 -5.01 1.73
C VAL A 140 5.30 -3.90 1.21
N LEU A 141 6.31 -4.31 0.45
CA LEU A 141 7.35 -3.42 -0.08
C LEU A 141 6.79 -2.66 -1.28
N GLU A 142 6.89 -1.35 -1.26
CA GLU A 142 6.37 -0.49 -2.32
C GLU A 142 7.51 0.13 -3.13
N PRO A 143 7.67 -0.22 -4.42
CA PRO A 143 8.54 0.49 -5.34
C PRO A 143 7.89 1.80 -5.77
N LEU A 144 8.58 2.92 -5.52
CA LEU A 144 8.04 4.27 -5.70
C LEU A 144 8.64 5.00 -6.90
N SER A 145 7.85 5.88 -7.52
CA SER A 145 8.28 6.77 -8.60
C SER A 145 8.52 8.22 -8.17
N ASP A 146 8.34 8.55 -6.88
CA ASP A 146 8.34 9.92 -6.37
C ASP A 146 9.71 10.62 -6.48
N SER A 147 10.79 9.85 -6.36
CA SER A 147 12.14 10.39 -6.44
C SER A 147 13.12 9.40 -7.06
N PRO A 148 14.06 9.89 -7.91
CA PRO A 148 15.15 9.05 -8.43
C PRO A 148 16.15 8.63 -7.36
N ASN A 149 16.10 9.21 -6.17
CA ASN A 149 16.97 8.89 -5.04
C ASN A 149 16.41 7.74 -4.16
N LEU A 150 15.19 7.27 -4.41
CA LEU A 150 14.66 6.09 -3.73
C LEU A 150 15.38 4.83 -4.22
N TYR A 151 15.67 3.94 -3.26
CA TYR A 151 16.37 2.70 -3.55
C TYR A 151 15.48 1.72 -4.32
N LEU A 152 14.24 1.51 -3.87
CA LEU A 152 13.31 0.55 -4.46
C LEU A 152 12.41 1.25 -5.48
N ARG A 153 12.49 0.81 -6.76
CA ARG A 153 11.82 1.51 -7.85
C ARG A 153 11.15 0.62 -8.90
N THR A 154 11.51 -0.66 -8.97
CA THR A 154 10.96 -1.57 -9.98
C THR A 154 10.36 -2.82 -9.36
N SER A 155 9.40 -3.41 -10.06
CA SER A 155 8.75 -4.65 -9.64
C SER A 155 9.74 -5.82 -9.58
N GLU A 156 10.65 -5.94 -10.56
CA GLU A 156 11.71 -6.94 -10.59
C GLU A 156 12.64 -6.83 -9.38
N GLN A 157 13.11 -5.63 -9.05
CA GLN A 157 13.96 -5.40 -7.88
C GLN A 157 13.22 -5.81 -6.60
N THR A 158 11.94 -5.44 -6.47
CA THR A 158 11.12 -5.77 -5.30
C THR A 158 10.93 -7.28 -5.18
N TYR A 159 10.65 -7.95 -6.30
CA TYR A 159 10.55 -9.40 -6.35
C TYR A 159 11.83 -10.09 -5.88
N MET A 160 12.98 -9.65 -6.38
CA MET A 160 14.30 -10.17 -5.96
C MET A 160 14.51 -9.99 -4.45
N ILE A 161 14.16 -8.83 -3.88
CA ILE A 161 14.26 -8.59 -2.43
C ILE A 161 13.32 -9.52 -1.66
N CYS A 162 12.04 -9.64 -2.03
CA CYS A 162 11.10 -10.54 -1.38
C CYS A 162 11.57 -12.00 -1.41
N LYS A 163 12.06 -12.47 -2.56
CA LYS A 163 12.66 -13.81 -2.70
C LYS A 163 13.91 -13.97 -1.83
N GLY A 164 14.73 -12.93 -1.74
CA GLY A 164 15.91 -12.92 -0.88
C GLY A 164 15.57 -12.99 0.62
N VAL A 165 14.52 -12.30 1.06
CA VAL A 165 14.00 -12.39 2.44
C VAL A 165 13.41 -13.78 2.72
N ASN A 166 12.66 -14.32 1.76
CA ASN A 166 12.06 -15.66 1.81
C ASN A 166 11.16 -15.89 3.04
N SER A 167 10.27 -14.92 3.33
CA SER A 167 9.28 -14.99 4.41
C SER A 167 7.87 -14.69 3.88
N PRO A 168 6.81 -15.32 4.42
CA PRO A 168 5.43 -14.95 4.13
C PRO A 168 5.09 -13.53 4.63
N SER A 169 5.88 -12.99 5.55
CA SER A 169 5.72 -11.65 6.13
C SER A 169 6.47 -10.54 5.37
N CYS A 170 7.01 -10.83 4.17
CA CYS A 170 7.63 -9.84 3.30
C CYS A 170 7.20 -10.07 1.85
N LYS A 171 6.35 -9.20 1.33
CA LYS A 171 5.68 -9.31 0.04
C LYS A 171 5.71 -7.99 -0.72
N ILE A 172 5.14 -7.96 -1.91
CA ILE A 172 5.05 -6.78 -2.78
C ILE A 172 3.72 -6.06 -2.54
N LEU A 173 3.77 -4.75 -2.40
CA LEU A 173 2.68 -3.85 -2.72
C LEU A 173 2.90 -3.39 -4.17
N TYR A 174 1.99 -3.76 -5.06
CA TYR A 174 2.02 -3.38 -6.47
C TYR A 174 1.13 -2.16 -6.67
N ASP A 175 1.70 -0.94 -6.57
CA ASP A 175 1.00 0.29 -6.92
C ASP A 175 1.07 0.50 -8.44
N ILE A 176 -0.07 0.38 -9.10
CA ILE A 176 -0.20 0.46 -10.55
C ILE A 176 0.27 1.82 -11.08
N TYR A 177 -0.02 2.92 -10.36
CA TYR A 177 0.45 4.26 -10.74
C TYR A 177 1.98 4.35 -10.77
N HIS A 178 2.64 3.90 -9.70
CA HIS A 178 4.09 3.93 -9.62
C HIS A 178 4.75 3.01 -10.65
N MET A 179 4.18 1.84 -10.87
CA MET A 179 4.71 0.89 -11.88
C MET A 179 4.51 1.40 -13.29
N GLN A 180 3.39 2.07 -13.60
CA GLN A 180 3.20 2.73 -14.89
C GLN A 180 4.28 3.78 -15.15
N LYS A 181 4.57 4.63 -14.16
CA LYS A 181 5.60 5.68 -14.28
C LYS A 181 7.03 5.16 -14.42
N ASN A 182 7.37 4.09 -13.73
CA ASN A 182 8.74 3.57 -13.70
C ASN A 182 9.03 2.57 -14.83
N GLU A 183 8.05 1.71 -15.18
CA GLU A 183 8.27 0.54 -16.03
C GLU A 183 7.28 0.43 -17.18
N GLY A 184 6.02 0.81 -16.98
CA GLY A 184 4.94 0.48 -17.92
C GLY A 184 4.67 -1.03 -17.97
N ASN A 185 4.09 -1.51 -19.10
CA ASN A 185 3.85 -2.95 -19.33
C ASN A 185 3.21 -3.70 -18.13
N ILE A 186 2.21 -3.05 -17.51
CA ILE A 186 1.66 -3.38 -16.18
C ILE A 186 1.30 -4.86 -16.02
N ILE A 187 0.49 -5.42 -16.94
CA ILE A 187 0.00 -6.80 -16.81
C ILE A 187 1.17 -7.80 -16.88
N HIS A 188 2.11 -7.59 -17.80
CA HIS A 188 3.27 -8.47 -17.94
C HIS A 188 4.15 -8.45 -16.68
N ASN A 189 4.48 -7.26 -16.17
CA ASN A 189 5.32 -7.11 -14.99
C ASN A 189 4.61 -7.63 -13.72
N MET A 190 3.28 -7.46 -13.64
CA MET A 190 2.45 -8.06 -12.59
C MET A 190 2.53 -9.60 -12.64
N ASP A 191 2.45 -10.21 -13.81
CA ASP A 191 2.54 -11.66 -13.98
C ASP A 191 3.90 -12.21 -13.56
N LEU A 192 4.99 -11.54 -13.90
CA LEU A 192 6.34 -11.94 -13.49
C LEU A 192 6.54 -11.96 -11.97
N THR A 193 5.84 -11.09 -11.26
CA THR A 193 5.99 -10.90 -9.82
C THR A 193 4.81 -11.43 -8.99
N TRP A 194 3.80 -12.02 -9.65
CA TRP A 194 2.50 -12.39 -9.08
C TRP A 194 2.58 -13.15 -7.75
N ASN A 195 3.45 -14.14 -7.67
CA ASN A 195 3.57 -15.00 -6.49
C ASN A 195 4.06 -14.29 -5.22
N GLU A 196 4.59 -13.08 -5.37
CA GLU A 196 5.02 -12.25 -4.24
C GLU A 196 4.10 -11.03 -4.01
N ILE A 197 3.10 -10.78 -4.86
CA ILE A 197 2.14 -9.68 -4.66
C ILE A 197 1.14 -10.07 -3.56
N ALA A 198 1.08 -9.25 -2.50
CA ALA A 198 0.10 -9.40 -1.42
C ALA A 198 -0.87 -8.23 -1.31
N TYR A 199 -0.57 -7.11 -1.95
CA TYR A 199 -1.40 -5.91 -1.94
C TYR A 199 -1.28 -5.17 -3.27
N ILE A 200 -2.38 -4.57 -3.73
CA ILE A 200 -2.41 -3.80 -4.99
C ILE A 200 -3.00 -2.43 -4.69
N GLN A 201 -2.37 -1.37 -5.21
CA GLN A 201 -2.93 -0.02 -5.15
C GLN A 201 -3.22 0.53 -6.54
N ILE A 202 -4.20 1.41 -6.59
CA ILE A 202 -4.82 1.96 -7.80
C ILE A 202 -4.63 3.47 -7.82
N GLY A 203 -4.23 4.00 -8.95
CA GLY A 203 -4.19 5.41 -9.28
C GLY A 203 -3.94 5.56 -10.78
N ASP A 204 -4.73 6.38 -11.48
CA ASP A 204 -4.58 6.55 -12.92
C ASP A 204 -3.44 7.52 -13.26
N ASN A 205 -2.74 7.27 -14.34
CA ASN A 205 -1.59 8.04 -14.80
C ASN A 205 -2.02 8.98 -15.95
N PRO A 206 -1.53 10.23 -16.02
CA PRO A 206 -0.47 10.83 -15.19
C PRO A 206 -0.96 11.56 -13.93
N GLY A 207 -2.26 11.79 -13.76
CA GLY A 207 -2.80 12.69 -12.73
C GLY A 207 -2.85 12.11 -11.32
N ARG A 208 -2.63 10.80 -11.14
CA ARG A 208 -2.85 10.05 -9.90
C ARG A 208 -4.25 10.31 -9.32
N ASN A 209 -5.26 10.10 -10.14
CA ASN A 209 -6.67 10.21 -9.78
C ASN A 209 -7.40 8.88 -10.02
N GLU A 210 -8.73 8.89 -9.90
CA GLU A 210 -9.57 7.70 -10.11
C GLU A 210 -9.44 7.13 -11.53
N PRO A 211 -9.72 5.82 -11.74
CA PRO A 211 -9.76 5.19 -13.06
C PRO A 211 -10.58 5.99 -14.09
N THR A 212 -10.19 5.92 -15.35
CA THR A 212 -10.79 6.63 -16.50
C THR A 212 -10.46 8.11 -16.61
N THR A 213 -9.57 8.61 -15.78
CA THR A 213 -9.11 10.01 -15.86
C THR A 213 -7.73 10.15 -16.52
N GLY A 214 -7.10 9.03 -16.87
CA GLY A 214 -5.78 8.98 -17.47
C GLY A 214 -5.65 7.96 -18.59
N GLU A 215 -4.48 7.32 -18.68
CA GLU A 215 -4.09 6.46 -19.81
C GLU A 215 -4.22 4.95 -19.53
N ILE A 216 -4.50 4.55 -18.26
CA ILE A 216 -4.48 3.14 -17.86
C ILE A 216 -5.85 2.50 -18.13
N ASN A 217 -5.85 1.34 -18.78
CA ASN A 217 -7.08 0.56 -19.01
C ASN A 217 -7.39 -0.30 -17.78
N TYR A 218 -8.05 0.31 -16.78
CA TYR A 218 -8.37 -0.37 -15.51
C TYR A 218 -9.36 -1.52 -15.68
N LYS A 219 -10.30 -1.45 -16.62
CA LYS A 219 -11.21 -2.57 -16.92
C LYS A 219 -10.47 -3.83 -17.26
N ASN A 220 -9.44 -3.76 -18.11
CA ASN A 220 -8.61 -4.89 -18.46
C ASN A 220 -7.75 -5.38 -17.31
N ILE A 221 -7.21 -4.46 -16.49
CA ILE A 221 -6.40 -4.79 -15.33
C ILE A 221 -7.26 -5.48 -14.26
N PHE A 222 -8.43 -4.96 -13.93
CA PHE A 222 -9.35 -5.59 -12.96
C PHE A 222 -9.78 -6.98 -13.41
N LYS A 223 -10.12 -7.15 -14.70
CA LYS A 223 -10.42 -8.46 -15.27
C LYS A 223 -9.23 -9.43 -15.16
N HIS A 224 -8.00 -8.94 -15.41
CA HIS A 224 -6.79 -9.75 -15.27
C HIS A 224 -6.57 -10.19 -13.81
N ILE A 225 -6.63 -9.28 -12.86
CA ILE A 225 -6.48 -9.53 -11.42
C ILE A 225 -7.55 -10.54 -10.93
N TYR A 226 -8.80 -10.37 -11.37
CA TYR A 226 -9.89 -11.30 -11.07
C TYR A 226 -9.62 -12.71 -11.61
N ASN A 227 -9.21 -12.81 -12.89
CA ASN A 227 -8.91 -14.10 -13.52
C ASN A 227 -7.70 -14.81 -12.89
N LYS A 228 -6.80 -14.08 -12.27
CA LYS A 228 -5.68 -14.62 -11.46
C LYS A 228 -6.13 -15.13 -10.09
N GLY A 229 -7.40 -14.96 -9.73
CA GLY A 229 -7.96 -15.41 -8.45
C GLY A 229 -7.53 -14.54 -7.25
N TYR A 230 -7.20 -13.27 -7.46
CA TYR A 230 -6.84 -12.37 -6.36
C TYR A 230 -8.06 -12.09 -5.48
N THR A 231 -7.91 -12.30 -4.19
CA THR A 231 -8.94 -12.09 -3.16
C THR A 231 -8.54 -11.03 -2.13
N GLY A 232 -7.43 -10.35 -2.37
CA GLY A 232 -6.92 -9.28 -1.49
C GLY A 232 -7.63 -7.94 -1.72
N ILE A 233 -7.09 -6.91 -1.11
CA ILE A 233 -7.59 -5.54 -1.22
C ILE A 233 -6.99 -4.86 -2.44
N LEU A 234 -7.83 -4.11 -3.16
CA LEU A 234 -7.43 -3.14 -4.16
C LEU A 234 -7.55 -1.75 -3.53
N GLY A 235 -6.45 -1.21 -3.04
CA GLY A 235 -6.39 0.07 -2.34
C GLY A 235 -6.49 1.25 -3.31
N MET A 236 -7.22 2.29 -2.93
CA MET A 236 -7.42 3.49 -3.74
C MET A 236 -6.44 4.58 -3.27
N GLU A 237 -5.19 4.55 -3.76
CA GLU A 237 -4.17 5.53 -3.37
C GLU A 237 -4.01 6.63 -4.42
N HIS A 238 -4.99 7.52 -4.48
CA HIS A 238 -5.02 8.60 -5.46
C HIS A 238 -5.88 9.78 -4.98
N GLY A 239 -5.74 10.92 -5.65
CA GLY A 239 -6.61 12.07 -5.45
C GLY A 239 -7.94 11.94 -6.20
N ASN A 240 -8.79 12.95 -6.07
CA ASN A 240 -10.03 13.08 -6.84
C ASN A 240 -9.77 14.03 -8.01
N ALA A 241 -10.07 13.62 -9.23
CA ALA A 241 -9.89 14.45 -10.44
C ALA A 241 -10.73 15.73 -10.42
N SER A 242 -11.90 15.66 -9.79
CA SER A 242 -12.79 16.80 -9.62
C SER A 242 -13.02 17.12 -8.13
N PRO A 243 -13.11 18.41 -7.77
CA PRO A 243 -13.30 18.80 -6.37
C PRO A 243 -14.75 18.61 -5.90
N GLY A 244 -14.92 18.59 -4.57
CA GLY A 244 -16.20 18.63 -3.89
C GLY A 244 -17.02 17.35 -4.02
N LYS A 245 -18.23 17.36 -3.47
CA LYS A 245 -19.13 16.19 -3.42
C LYS A 245 -19.42 15.60 -4.80
N LYS A 246 -19.53 16.45 -5.83
CA LYS A 246 -19.77 15.96 -7.21
C LYS A 246 -18.58 15.13 -7.73
N GLY A 247 -17.35 15.55 -7.43
CA GLY A 247 -16.13 14.80 -7.78
C GLY A 247 -16.08 13.47 -7.04
N GLU A 248 -16.40 13.45 -5.76
CA GLU A 248 -16.44 12.21 -4.95
C GLU A 248 -17.45 11.19 -5.49
N LEU A 249 -18.63 11.63 -5.93
CA LEU A 249 -19.62 10.75 -6.56
C LEU A 249 -19.15 10.25 -7.94
N ALA A 250 -18.53 11.11 -8.74
CA ALA A 250 -17.98 10.73 -10.05
C ALA A 250 -16.86 9.67 -9.91
N LEU A 251 -16.04 9.78 -8.88
CA LEU A 251 -15.04 8.78 -8.53
C LEU A 251 -15.69 7.42 -8.23
N ILE A 252 -16.71 7.38 -7.39
CA ILE A 252 -17.44 6.13 -7.08
C ILE A 252 -18.01 5.50 -8.35
N ASP A 253 -18.62 6.32 -9.23
CA ASP A 253 -19.18 5.83 -10.49
C ASP A 253 -18.10 5.31 -11.46
N ALA A 254 -16.90 5.92 -11.46
CA ALA A 254 -15.76 5.43 -12.24
C ALA A 254 -15.35 4.02 -11.83
N TYR A 255 -15.23 3.75 -10.53
CA TYR A 255 -14.93 2.40 -10.03
C TYR A 255 -16.03 1.40 -10.40
N LYS A 256 -17.30 1.71 -10.17
CA LYS A 256 -18.43 0.84 -10.53
C LYS A 256 -18.44 0.50 -12.02
N ARG A 257 -18.06 1.44 -12.88
CA ARG A 257 -17.99 1.24 -14.33
C ARG A 257 -16.85 0.31 -14.73
N GLU A 258 -15.66 0.52 -14.16
CA GLU A 258 -14.48 -0.26 -14.51
C GLU A 258 -14.53 -1.68 -13.91
N ASP A 259 -15.21 -1.86 -12.77
CA ASP A 259 -15.40 -3.17 -12.13
C ASP A 259 -16.50 -4.01 -12.81
N ASN A 260 -17.28 -3.42 -13.71
CA ASN A 260 -18.35 -4.12 -14.45
C ASN A 260 -17.80 -4.84 -15.69
N PHE A 261 -16.91 -5.83 -15.50
CA PHE A 261 -16.30 -6.62 -16.59
C PHE A 261 -16.81 -8.07 -16.65
N ILE A 262 -17.55 -8.55 -15.66
CA ILE A 262 -18.02 -9.95 -15.58
C ILE A 262 -19.23 -10.18 -16.51
N ASN A 263 -20.01 -9.14 -16.81
CA ASN A 263 -21.27 -9.22 -17.54
C ASN A 263 -21.16 -8.92 -19.04
N HIS A 264 -19.93 -9.01 -19.63
CA HIS A 264 -19.73 -8.75 -21.07
C HIS A 264 -18.93 -9.86 -21.75
#